data_d18e9cf82027efa096b8e047352939a0
#
_entry.id   d18e9cf82027efa096b8e047352939a0
#
_cell.length_a   1.000
_cell.length_b   1.000
_cell.length_c   1.000
_cell.angle_alpha   90.00
_cell.angle_beta   90.00
_cell.angle_gamma   90.00
#
_symmetry.space_group_name_H-M   'P 1'
#
loop_
_entity.id
_entity.type
_entity.pdbx_description
1 polymer ?
#
loop_
_entity_poly.entity_id
_entity_poly.type
_entity_poly.pdbx_seq_one_letter_code
_entity_poly.pdbx_strand_id
1 'polypeptide(L)'
;MKPEKFQIKIPQSKLDDLHRRIDQMNWPHDFDNADWQYGVPQGLLKDFAQTWRHDFDWRAQEAKMNAFAHYRTEVDGLPIHFIHER
;
A
#
# COMPACT_ATOMS: atom_id res chain seq x y z
N MET A 1 25.53 -8.63 -14.15
CA MET A 1 24.24 -8.84 -14.86
C MET A 1 23.67 -7.51 -15.29
N LYS A 2 23.04 -7.49 -16.45
CA LYS A 2 22.39 -6.27 -16.94
C LYS A 2 21.11 -6.02 -16.18
N PRO A 3 20.90 -4.80 -15.65
CA PRO A 3 19.61 -4.45 -15.08
C PRO A 3 18.51 -4.51 -16.14
N GLU A 4 17.36 -5.00 -15.74
CA GLU A 4 16.17 -5.04 -16.58
C GLU A 4 15.22 -3.93 -16.18
N LYS A 5 14.56 -3.31 -17.13
CA LYS A 5 13.53 -2.32 -16.85
C LYS A 5 12.40 -2.96 -16.07
N PHE A 6 11.91 -2.24 -15.09
CA PHE A 6 10.84 -2.71 -14.21
C PHE A 6 9.76 -1.66 -14.13
N GLN A 7 8.52 -2.11 -14.07
CA GLN A 7 7.36 -1.24 -13.89
C GLN A 7 6.51 -1.79 -12.76
N ILE A 8 6.08 -0.92 -11.86
CA ILE A 8 5.13 -1.29 -10.83
C ILE A 8 3.77 -1.46 -11.48
N LYS A 9 3.22 -2.67 -11.42
CA LYS A 9 1.94 -2.98 -12.05
C LYS A 9 1.20 -3.99 -11.19
N ILE A 10 0.45 -3.49 -10.23
CA ILE A 10 -0.31 -4.34 -9.32
C ILE A 10 -1.58 -4.80 -10.02
N PRO A 11 -1.84 -6.12 -10.08
CA PRO A 11 -3.07 -6.62 -10.71
C PRO A 11 -4.31 -6.07 -10.06
N GLN A 12 -5.33 -5.78 -10.85
CA GLN A 12 -6.61 -5.27 -10.35
C GLN A 12 -7.24 -6.21 -9.32
N SER A 13 -7.04 -7.52 -9.49
CA SER A 13 -7.53 -8.52 -8.53
C SER A 13 -6.99 -8.31 -7.12
N LYS A 14 -5.76 -7.83 -7.00
CA LYS A 14 -5.17 -7.54 -5.68
C LYS A 14 -5.78 -6.29 -5.05
N LEU A 15 -6.08 -5.29 -5.86
CA LEU A 15 -6.76 -4.08 -5.38
C LEU A 15 -8.21 -4.41 -4.95
N ASP A 16 -8.89 -5.23 -5.73
CA ASP A 16 -10.24 -5.67 -5.39
C ASP A 16 -10.24 -6.49 -4.10
N ASP A 17 -9.24 -7.35 -3.92
CA ASP A 17 -9.10 -8.14 -2.69
C ASP A 17 -8.82 -7.24 -1.48
N LEU A 18 -7.97 -6.22 -1.64
CA LEU A 18 -7.71 -5.25 -0.58
C LEU A 18 -9.00 -4.54 -0.17
N HIS A 19 -9.76 -4.05 -1.14
CA HIS A 19 -11.01 -3.35 -0.87
C HIS A 19 -12.01 -4.25 -0.16
N ARG A 20 -12.12 -5.51 -0.59
CA ARG A 20 -12.99 -6.49 0.05
C ARG A 20 -12.57 -6.73 1.51
N ARG A 21 -11.27 -6.84 1.76
CA ARG A 21 -10.76 -7.05 3.13
C ARG A 21 -11.03 -5.86 4.04
N ILE A 22 -10.90 -4.64 3.51
CA ILE A 22 -11.25 -3.44 4.28
C ILE A 22 -12.74 -3.44 4.60
N ASP A 23 -13.60 -3.73 3.61
CA ASP A 23 -15.05 -3.76 3.78
C ASP A 23 -15.50 -4.81 4.80
N GLN A 24 -14.77 -5.92 4.89
CA GLN A 24 -15.11 -7.06 5.76
C GLN A 24 -14.32 -7.08 7.06
N MET A 25 -13.64 -5.99 7.40
CA MET A 25 -12.85 -5.95 8.61
C MET A 25 -13.71 -6.10 9.86
N ASN A 26 -13.30 -7.00 10.74
CA ASN A 26 -13.94 -7.20 12.03
C ASN A 26 -13.29 -6.27 13.06
N TRP A 27 -14.04 -5.28 13.51
CA TRP A 27 -13.56 -4.36 14.53
C TRP A 27 -13.74 -4.98 15.89
N PRO A 28 -12.68 -5.10 16.70
CA PRO A 28 -12.82 -5.61 18.06
C PRO A 28 -13.62 -4.64 18.91
N HIS A 29 -14.14 -5.14 20.03
CA HIS A 29 -14.77 -4.27 21.00
C HIS A 29 -13.79 -3.22 21.49
N ASP A 30 -14.18 -1.95 21.42
CA ASP A 30 -13.35 -0.86 21.89
C ASP A 30 -13.73 -0.51 23.33
N PHE A 31 -12.70 -0.34 24.17
CA PHE A 31 -12.90 0.20 25.50
C PHE A 31 -13.06 1.71 25.41
N ASP A 32 -13.36 2.34 26.55
CA ASP A 32 -13.45 3.80 26.61
C ASP A 32 -12.05 4.40 26.39
N ASN A 33 -11.71 4.62 25.11
CA ASN A 33 -10.40 5.05 24.66
C ASN A 33 -10.52 6.26 23.73
N ALA A 34 -11.11 7.35 24.27
CA ALA A 34 -11.31 8.55 23.45
C ALA A 34 -10.04 9.37 23.27
N ASP A 35 -9.09 9.28 24.20
CA ASP A 35 -7.91 10.14 24.29
C ASP A 35 -6.59 9.37 24.23
N TRP A 36 -6.54 8.28 23.47
CA TRP A 36 -5.30 7.50 23.27
C TRP A 36 -4.77 6.80 24.54
N GLN A 37 -5.57 6.62 25.58
CA GLN A 37 -5.11 6.00 26.82
C GLN A 37 -4.55 4.59 26.60
N TYR A 38 -5.10 3.85 25.63
CA TYR A 38 -4.74 2.47 25.35
C TYR A 38 -4.23 2.29 23.91
N GLY A 39 -3.77 3.37 23.28
CA GLY A 39 -3.33 3.36 21.90
C GLY A 39 -4.28 4.13 21.00
N VAL A 40 -4.27 3.79 19.70
CA VAL A 40 -5.06 4.53 18.70
C VAL A 40 -6.56 4.38 18.99
N PRO A 41 -7.32 5.48 19.08
CA PRO A 41 -8.78 5.40 19.19
C PRO A 41 -9.35 4.68 17.96
N GLN A 42 -10.29 3.75 18.19
CA GLN A 42 -10.83 2.94 17.10
C GLN A 42 -11.61 3.78 16.09
N GLY A 43 -12.30 4.84 16.54
CA GLY A 43 -13.00 5.75 15.64
C GLY A 43 -12.07 6.38 14.60
N LEU A 44 -10.85 6.77 15.02
CA LEU A 44 -9.85 7.33 14.14
C LEU A 44 -9.38 6.29 13.12
N LEU A 45 -9.14 5.04 13.56
CA LEU A 45 -8.76 3.96 12.66
C LEU A 45 -9.85 3.67 11.63
N LYS A 46 -11.12 3.70 12.06
CA LYS A 46 -12.23 3.51 11.13
C LYS A 46 -12.27 4.60 10.07
N ASP A 47 -12.01 5.85 10.46
CA ASP A 47 -11.95 6.97 9.52
C ASP A 47 -10.80 6.80 8.53
N PHE A 48 -9.62 6.39 8.98
CA PHE A 48 -8.50 6.07 8.10
C PHE A 48 -8.84 4.94 7.13
N ALA A 49 -9.50 3.89 7.62
CA ALA A 49 -9.91 2.77 6.77
C ALA A 49 -10.87 3.23 5.67
N GLN A 50 -11.81 4.12 5.99
CA GLN A 50 -12.74 4.66 5.00
C GLN A 50 -12.03 5.54 3.97
N THR A 51 -11.09 6.37 4.39
CA THR A 51 -10.26 7.16 3.48
C THR A 51 -9.45 6.24 2.56
N TRP A 52 -8.85 5.21 3.11
CA TRP A 52 -8.10 4.22 2.33
C TRP A 52 -9.01 3.54 1.30
N ARG A 53 -10.20 3.14 1.73
CA ARG A 53 -11.14 2.39 0.89
C ARG A 53 -11.73 3.25 -0.24
N HIS A 54 -12.07 4.49 0.03
CA HIS A 54 -12.87 5.32 -0.88
C HIS A 54 -12.11 6.47 -1.53
N ASP A 55 -11.16 7.07 -0.82
CA ASP A 55 -10.51 8.30 -1.29
C ASP A 55 -9.11 8.05 -1.84
N PHE A 56 -8.42 7.02 -1.37
CA PHE A 56 -7.06 6.71 -1.81
C PHE A 56 -7.09 6.04 -3.18
N ASP A 57 -6.37 6.63 -4.14
CA ASP A 57 -6.29 6.11 -5.50
C ASP A 57 -4.91 5.50 -5.72
N TRP A 58 -4.83 4.16 -5.62
CA TRP A 58 -3.58 3.44 -5.84
C TRP A 58 -3.04 3.68 -7.24
N ARG A 59 -3.91 3.67 -8.28
CA ARG A 59 -3.44 3.83 -9.66
C ARG A 59 -2.76 5.18 -9.88
N ALA A 60 -3.22 6.23 -9.22
CA ALA A 60 -2.59 7.54 -9.28
C ALA A 60 -1.20 7.51 -8.64
N GLN A 61 -1.05 6.84 -7.51
CA GLN A 61 0.25 6.70 -6.84
C GLN A 61 1.20 5.81 -7.63
N GLU A 62 0.68 4.71 -8.19
CA GLU A 62 1.44 3.83 -9.05
C GLU A 62 2.01 4.59 -10.25
N ALA A 63 1.19 5.43 -10.88
CA ALA A 63 1.63 6.26 -12.01
C ALA A 63 2.73 7.25 -11.58
N LYS A 64 2.61 7.87 -10.42
CA LYS A 64 3.64 8.78 -9.90
C LYS A 64 4.96 8.04 -9.65
N MET A 65 4.90 6.85 -9.08
CA MET A 65 6.11 6.04 -8.86
C MET A 65 6.71 5.60 -10.18
N ASN A 66 5.90 5.24 -11.16
CA ASN A 66 6.37 4.78 -12.47
C ASN A 66 6.91 5.93 -13.34
N ALA A 67 6.74 7.17 -12.92
CA ALA A 67 7.39 8.30 -13.60
C ALA A 67 8.91 8.27 -13.41
N PHE A 68 9.40 7.57 -12.37
CA PHE A 68 10.83 7.32 -12.20
C PHE A 68 11.25 6.09 -12.98
N ALA A 69 12.54 6.01 -13.31
CA ALA A 69 13.10 4.87 -14.02
C ALA A 69 13.43 3.75 -13.04
N HIS A 70 12.64 2.69 -13.08
CA HIS A 70 12.80 1.52 -12.22
C HIS A 70 13.53 0.41 -12.94
N TYR A 71 14.36 -0.32 -12.20
CA TYR A 71 15.12 -1.45 -12.72
C TYR A 71 15.14 -2.59 -11.70
N ARG A 72 15.46 -3.77 -12.19
CA ARG A 72 15.71 -4.95 -11.38
C ARG A 72 16.99 -5.60 -11.85
N THR A 73 17.80 -6.03 -10.90
CA THR A 73 18.99 -6.82 -11.18
C THR A 73 19.11 -7.92 -10.14
N GLU A 74 19.94 -8.90 -10.43
CA GLU A 74 20.18 -10.00 -9.51
C GLU A 74 21.53 -9.83 -8.84
N VAL A 75 21.55 -9.90 -7.49
CA VAL A 75 22.75 -9.83 -6.68
C VAL A 75 22.76 -11.05 -5.76
N ASP A 76 23.76 -11.90 -5.92
CA ASP A 76 23.91 -13.13 -5.13
C ASP A 76 22.65 -14.00 -5.15
N GLY A 77 22.02 -14.13 -6.31
CA GLY A 77 20.80 -14.92 -6.49
C GLY A 77 19.52 -14.25 -6.03
N LEU A 78 19.58 -13.00 -5.56
CA LEU A 78 18.41 -12.28 -5.08
C LEU A 78 18.05 -11.15 -6.05
N PRO A 79 16.75 -11.01 -6.40
CA PRO A 79 16.32 -9.89 -7.21
C PRO A 79 16.32 -8.60 -6.38
N ILE A 80 16.98 -7.56 -6.89
CA ILE A 80 17.06 -6.26 -6.24
C ILE A 80 16.41 -5.23 -7.14
N HIS A 81 15.42 -4.54 -6.62
CA HIS A 81 14.74 -3.44 -7.29
C HIS A 81 15.42 -2.12 -6.92
N PHE A 82 15.59 -1.24 -7.88
CA PHE A 82 16.17 0.08 -7.62
C PHE A 82 15.65 1.11 -8.62
N ILE A 83 15.77 2.37 -8.24
CA ILE A 83 15.47 3.51 -9.09
C ILE A 83 16.80 4.14 -9.51
N HIS A 84 16.94 4.42 -10.80
CA HIS A 84 18.13 5.08 -11.33
C HIS A 84 17.68 6.24 -12.22
N GLU A 85 17.79 7.44 -11.68
CA GLU A 85 17.46 8.69 -12.38
C GLU A 85 18.73 9.53 -12.61
N ARG A 86 18.72 10.28 -13.71
CA ARG A 86 19.82 11.17 -14.06
C ARG A 86 19.33 12.61 -14.19
#